data_47467573b9654889f59fe3f9416569ed
#
_entry.id   47467573b9654889f59fe3f9416569ed
#
_cell.length_a   1.000
_cell.length_b   1.000
_cell.length_c   1.000
_cell.angle_alpha   90.00
_cell.angle_beta   90.00
_cell.angle_gamma   90.00
#
_symmetry.space_group_name_H-M   'P 1'
#
loop_
_entity.id
_entity.type
_entity.pdbx_description
1 polymer ?
#
loop_
_entity_poly.entity_id
_entity_poly.type
_entity_poly.pdbx_seq_one_letter_code
_entity_poly.pdbx_strand_id
1 'polypeptide(L)'
;PGLLYAGQWQDTESGLCYNRFRYYEPETGMYLVSDPLGLGGGDNTYAYVPNPNEYIDPLGLATCPIIRQRVLANIEASRAARATSNFGKPLVQRNKTIGDKVRDMIAKERGTTLIEQNYRVTGGLRRIDVVDGVTGIESKVGRTGLTTRVRQEVARDIKILRSEQLDQIEWVFTRSPTTGKIGPTKPLEDLLNKHGIPIIYR
;
A
#
# COMPACT_ATOMS: atom_id res chain seq x y z
N PRO A 1 -32.93 -7.14 22.08
CA PRO A 1 -31.63 -6.49 22.01
C PRO A 1 -31.14 -6.25 23.44
N GLY A 2 -30.05 -6.94 23.84
CA GLY A 2 -29.45 -6.74 25.16
C GLY A 2 -28.88 -5.33 25.26
N LEU A 3 -28.88 -4.77 26.47
CA LEU A 3 -28.21 -3.50 26.75
C LEU A 3 -26.71 -3.70 26.53
N LEU A 4 -26.16 -2.96 25.55
CA LEU A 4 -24.73 -2.95 25.27
C LEU A 4 -24.07 -1.81 26.02
N TYR A 5 -22.83 -2.01 26.46
CA TYR A 5 -22.02 -0.92 27.01
C TYR A 5 -21.60 0.04 25.90
N ALA A 6 -21.33 1.30 26.25
CA ALA A 6 -20.93 2.31 25.29
C ALA A 6 -19.65 1.89 24.51
N GLY A 7 -19.72 1.96 23.19
CA GLY A 7 -18.63 1.54 22.29
C GLY A 7 -18.67 0.07 21.85
N GLN A 8 -19.65 -0.70 22.30
CA GLN A 8 -19.84 -2.09 21.90
C GLN A 8 -20.73 -2.21 20.67
N TRP A 9 -20.40 -3.17 19.82
CA TRP A 9 -21.21 -3.60 18.69
C TRP A 9 -21.54 -5.10 18.85
N GLN A 10 -22.82 -5.42 18.95
CA GLN A 10 -23.24 -6.82 19.06
C GLN A 10 -23.15 -7.54 17.73
N ASP A 11 -22.46 -8.67 17.72
CA ASP A 11 -22.52 -9.66 16.66
C ASP A 11 -23.76 -10.55 16.89
N THR A 12 -24.73 -10.46 16.03
CA THR A 12 -26.00 -11.19 16.15
C THR A 12 -25.88 -12.69 15.91
N GLU A 13 -24.82 -13.16 15.27
CA GLU A 13 -24.59 -14.58 14.98
C GLU A 13 -23.98 -15.28 16.19
N SER A 14 -22.98 -14.68 16.82
CA SER A 14 -22.29 -15.25 17.98
C SER A 14 -22.84 -14.81 19.32
N GLY A 15 -23.61 -13.72 19.38
CA GLY A 15 -24.09 -13.09 20.62
C GLY A 15 -23.00 -12.28 21.34
N LEU A 16 -21.79 -12.26 20.84
CA LEU A 16 -20.65 -11.55 21.43
C LEU A 16 -20.74 -10.05 21.16
N CYS A 17 -20.06 -9.26 22.00
CA CYS A 17 -19.95 -7.81 21.84
C CYS A 17 -18.54 -7.41 21.40
N TYR A 18 -18.44 -6.78 20.26
CA TYR A 18 -17.17 -6.33 19.68
C TYR A 18 -16.74 -4.98 20.24
N ASN A 19 -15.55 -4.92 20.87
CA ASN A 19 -14.91 -3.71 21.43
C ASN A 19 -13.61 -3.40 20.68
N ARG A 20 -13.63 -3.34 19.38
CA ARG A 20 -12.50 -3.01 18.49
C ARG A 20 -11.27 -3.94 18.59
N PHE A 21 -10.70 -4.15 19.79
CA PHE A 21 -9.50 -5.00 19.97
C PHE A 21 -9.82 -6.33 20.65
N ARG A 22 -11.00 -6.46 21.28
CA ARG A 22 -11.43 -7.68 21.96
C ARG A 22 -12.93 -7.95 21.73
N TYR A 23 -13.30 -9.20 21.90
CA TYR A 23 -14.69 -9.63 22.03
C TYR A 23 -15.04 -9.81 23.48
N TYR A 24 -16.15 -9.20 23.88
CA TYR A 24 -16.73 -9.32 25.21
C TYR A 24 -17.88 -10.29 25.18
N GLU A 25 -17.95 -11.20 26.15
CA GLU A 25 -19.01 -12.17 26.31
C GLU A 25 -19.98 -11.69 27.38
N PRO A 26 -21.22 -11.33 27.01
CA PRO A 26 -22.20 -10.78 27.96
C PRO A 26 -22.61 -11.75 29.06
N GLU A 27 -22.61 -13.07 28.78
CA GLU A 27 -23.03 -14.10 29.73
C GLU A 27 -22.02 -14.26 30.88
N THR A 28 -20.74 -14.19 30.59
CA THR A 28 -19.69 -14.31 31.58
C THR A 28 -19.23 -12.97 32.17
N GLY A 29 -19.56 -11.87 31.49
CA GLY A 29 -19.16 -10.54 31.89
C GLY A 29 -17.67 -10.25 31.68
N MET A 30 -16.99 -10.96 30.78
CA MET A 30 -15.56 -10.88 30.56
C MET A 30 -15.20 -10.82 29.07
N TYR A 31 -13.97 -10.37 28.77
CA TYR A 31 -13.38 -10.53 27.46
C TYR A 31 -12.93 -11.97 27.20
N LEU A 32 -13.08 -12.44 25.96
CA LEU A 32 -12.66 -13.81 25.57
C LEU A 32 -11.14 -13.99 25.54
N VAL A 33 -10.40 -12.89 25.40
CA VAL A 33 -8.93 -12.91 25.36
C VAL A 33 -8.35 -11.94 26.37
N SER A 34 -7.14 -12.25 26.84
CA SER A 34 -6.38 -11.40 27.74
C SER A 34 -6.13 -10.03 27.10
N ASP A 35 -6.05 -8.99 27.95
CA ASP A 35 -5.75 -7.64 27.49
C ASP A 35 -4.40 -7.60 26.75
N PRO A 36 -4.34 -7.05 25.52
CA PRO A 36 -3.08 -6.87 24.80
C PRO A 36 -2.07 -5.99 25.54
N LEU A 37 -2.52 -5.14 26.48
CA LEU A 37 -1.67 -4.33 27.35
C LEU A 37 -1.21 -5.10 28.59
N GLY A 38 -1.66 -6.34 28.79
CA GLY A 38 -1.39 -7.14 29.98
C GLY A 38 -1.90 -6.44 31.24
N LEU A 39 -1.12 -6.47 32.31
CA LEU A 39 -1.42 -5.78 33.58
C LEU A 39 -1.47 -4.25 33.43
N GLY A 40 -1.02 -3.69 32.31
CA GLY A 40 -1.19 -2.28 32.00
C GLY A 40 -2.66 -1.87 31.76
N GLY A 41 -3.55 -2.81 31.42
CA GLY A 41 -4.99 -2.61 31.28
C GLY A 41 -5.77 -2.74 32.59
N GLY A 42 -5.18 -3.33 33.63
CA GLY A 42 -5.80 -3.60 34.92
C GLY A 42 -5.31 -4.92 35.51
N ASP A 43 -5.59 -5.15 36.81
CA ASP A 43 -5.14 -6.34 37.53
C ASP A 43 -5.79 -7.64 36.98
N ASN A 44 -7.01 -7.54 36.51
CA ASN A 44 -7.70 -8.63 35.79
C ASN A 44 -7.68 -8.35 34.31
N THR A 45 -6.84 -9.05 33.57
CA THR A 45 -6.65 -8.85 32.14
C THR A 45 -7.84 -9.28 31.27
N TYR A 46 -8.85 -9.94 31.85
CA TYR A 46 -10.09 -10.35 31.16
C TYR A 46 -11.30 -9.48 31.53
N ALA A 47 -11.18 -8.64 32.58
CA ALA A 47 -12.28 -7.78 33.01
C ALA A 47 -12.60 -6.69 31.97
N TYR A 48 -13.90 -6.31 31.88
CA TYR A 48 -14.31 -5.15 31.10
C TYR A 48 -13.86 -3.86 31.79
N VAL A 49 -14.46 -3.54 32.93
CA VAL A 49 -14.12 -2.39 33.77
C VAL A 49 -14.46 -2.70 35.25
N PRO A 50 -13.84 -2.04 36.21
CA PRO A 50 -14.15 -2.29 37.64
C PRO A 50 -15.59 -1.92 38.04
N ASN A 51 -16.15 -0.87 37.45
CA ASN A 51 -17.52 -0.43 37.65
C ASN A 51 -18.12 0.08 36.30
N PRO A 52 -19.01 -0.71 35.63
CA PRO A 52 -19.59 -0.33 34.35
C PRO A 52 -20.53 0.89 34.39
N ASN A 53 -20.95 1.33 35.60
CA ASN A 53 -21.76 2.52 35.75
C ASN A 53 -20.93 3.81 35.72
N GLU A 54 -19.63 3.72 35.96
CA GLU A 54 -18.72 4.88 36.02
C GLU A 54 -17.67 4.88 34.91
N TYR A 55 -17.33 3.70 34.41
CA TYR A 55 -16.25 3.51 33.45
C TYR A 55 -16.73 2.77 32.20
N ILE A 56 -16.12 3.11 31.08
CA ILE A 56 -16.35 2.42 29.81
C ILE A 56 -15.02 2.04 29.18
N ASP A 57 -14.99 0.94 28.41
CA ASP A 57 -13.82 0.52 27.63
C ASP A 57 -14.14 0.46 26.11
N PRO A 58 -14.22 1.58 25.41
CA PRO A 58 -14.61 1.62 24.00
C PRO A 58 -13.64 0.92 23.05
N LEU A 59 -12.41 0.69 23.50
CA LEU A 59 -11.36 0.07 22.70
C LEU A 59 -11.11 -1.41 23.05
N GLY A 60 -11.61 -1.87 24.17
CA GLY A 60 -11.23 -3.17 24.70
C GLY A 60 -9.76 -3.24 25.14
N LEU A 61 -9.21 -2.16 25.74
CA LEU A 61 -7.78 -2.06 26.08
C LEU A 61 -7.49 -1.52 27.48
N ALA A 62 -8.45 -0.90 28.16
CA ALA A 62 -8.12 -0.24 29.42
C ALA A 62 -9.34 0.06 30.28
N THR A 63 -9.19 -0.20 31.56
CA THR A 63 -10.19 0.04 32.61
C THR A 63 -10.02 1.36 33.35
N CYS A 64 -8.90 2.09 33.15
CA CYS A 64 -8.56 3.29 33.92
C CYS A 64 -8.40 4.53 33.02
N PRO A 65 -8.96 5.71 33.41
CA PRO A 65 -8.82 6.96 32.65
C PRO A 65 -7.38 7.38 32.38
N ILE A 66 -6.47 7.14 33.31
CA ILE A 66 -5.05 7.47 33.18
C ILE A 66 -4.37 6.62 32.09
N ILE A 67 -4.72 5.33 32.02
CA ILE A 67 -4.20 4.41 31.00
C ILE A 67 -4.78 4.77 29.62
N ARG A 68 -6.07 5.11 29.55
CA ARG A 68 -6.70 5.61 28.34
C ARG A 68 -5.96 6.84 27.78
N GLN A 69 -5.62 7.79 28.65
CA GLN A 69 -4.88 9.01 28.24
C GLN A 69 -3.47 8.67 27.73
N ARG A 70 -2.78 7.73 28.39
CA ARG A 70 -1.47 7.21 27.95
C ARG A 70 -1.54 6.45 26.62
N VAL A 71 -2.55 5.60 26.44
CA VAL A 71 -2.76 4.85 25.19
C VAL A 71 -3.10 5.78 24.06
N LEU A 72 -3.98 6.77 24.27
CA LEU A 72 -4.31 7.79 23.26
C LEU A 72 -3.08 8.62 22.91
N ALA A 73 -2.31 9.08 23.89
CA ALA A 73 -1.06 9.81 23.65
C ALA A 73 -0.03 8.97 22.87
N ASN A 74 0.10 7.68 23.15
CA ASN A 74 0.97 6.77 22.41
C ASN A 74 0.48 6.50 20.99
N ILE A 75 -0.85 6.40 20.77
CA ILE A 75 -1.46 6.27 19.45
C ILE A 75 -1.21 7.57 18.65
N GLU A 76 -1.38 8.72 19.25
CA GLU A 76 -1.12 10.02 18.61
C GLU A 76 0.37 10.22 18.30
N ALA A 77 1.25 9.91 19.23
CA ALA A 77 2.70 9.92 19.03
C ALA A 77 3.13 8.96 17.91
N SER A 78 2.54 7.76 17.88
CA SER A 78 2.79 6.79 16.79
C SER A 78 2.24 7.27 15.45
N ARG A 79 1.09 7.94 15.43
CA ARG A 79 0.53 8.57 14.22
C ARG A 79 1.40 9.74 13.75
N ALA A 80 1.86 10.59 14.65
CA ALA A 80 2.78 11.69 14.36
C ALA A 80 4.13 11.17 13.84
N ALA A 81 4.71 10.16 14.49
CA ALA A 81 5.93 9.51 14.03
C ALA A 81 5.76 8.83 12.66
N ARG A 82 4.59 8.24 12.36
CA ARG A 82 4.27 7.70 11.04
C ARG A 82 4.05 8.78 9.99
N ALA A 83 3.53 9.95 10.36
CA ALA A 83 3.35 11.08 9.46
C ALA A 83 4.69 11.74 9.06
N THR A 84 5.67 11.74 9.96
CA THR A 84 7.02 12.28 9.72
C THR A 84 7.99 11.26 9.16
N SER A 85 7.77 9.95 9.36
CA SER A 85 8.61 8.90 8.81
C SER A 85 8.11 8.47 7.43
N ASN A 86 9.03 8.31 6.48
CA ASN A 86 8.76 7.66 5.19
C ASN A 86 8.29 6.18 5.34
N PHE A 87 8.29 5.65 6.57
CA PHE A 87 7.90 4.28 6.92
C PHE A 87 6.38 4.04 6.90
N GLY A 88 5.55 5.09 6.92
CA GLY A 88 4.08 5.00 7.01
C GLY A 88 3.33 5.32 5.73
N LYS A 89 4.01 5.69 4.64
CA LYS A 89 3.33 5.82 3.35
C LYS A 89 2.90 4.44 2.87
N PRO A 90 1.66 4.25 2.39
CA PRO A 90 1.24 2.99 1.77
C PRO A 90 2.30 2.52 0.78
N LEU A 91 2.56 1.23 0.70
CA LEU A 91 3.56 0.64 -0.21
C LEU A 91 3.41 1.19 -1.64
N VAL A 92 2.18 1.41 -2.07
CA VAL A 92 1.83 2.02 -3.38
C VAL A 92 2.40 3.44 -3.51
N GLN A 93 2.32 4.27 -2.46
CA GLN A 93 2.79 5.66 -2.50
C GLN A 93 4.31 5.76 -2.43
N ARG A 94 4.96 4.86 -1.69
CA ARG A 94 6.44 4.72 -1.68
C ARG A 94 6.96 4.26 -3.05
N ASN A 95 6.33 3.26 -3.63
CA ASN A 95 6.70 2.75 -4.95
C ASN A 95 6.50 3.81 -6.04
N LYS A 96 5.42 4.60 -5.96
CA LYS A 96 5.21 5.74 -6.86
C LYS A 96 6.34 6.76 -6.75
N THR A 97 6.69 7.19 -5.52
CA THR A 97 7.77 8.17 -5.31
C THR A 97 9.14 7.67 -5.83
N ILE A 98 9.43 6.37 -5.69
CA ILE A 98 10.66 5.78 -6.22
C ILE A 98 10.60 5.75 -7.76
N GLY A 99 9.47 5.35 -8.34
CA GLY A 99 9.25 5.34 -9.78
C GLY A 99 9.42 6.73 -10.39
N ASP A 100 8.81 7.75 -9.78
CA ASP A 100 8.91 9.15 -10.24
C ASP A 100 10.37 9.65 -10.21
N LYS A 101 11.14 9.36 -9.15
CA LYS A 101 12.56 9.73 -9.08
C LYS A 101 13.41 9.05 -10.14
N VAL A 102 13.16 7.79 -10.42
CA VAL A 102 13.90 7.04 -11.45
C VAL A 102 13.56 7.56 -12.84
N ARG A 103 12.28 7.84 -13.13
CA ARG A 103 11.84 8.48 -14.36
C ARG A 103 12.54 9.83 -14.58
N ASP A 104 12.53 10.70 -13.56
CA ASP A 104 13.15 12.03 -13.64
C ASP A 104 14.68 11.95 -13.83
N MET A 105 15.32 10.96 -13.21
CA MET A 105 16.73 10.65 -13.43
C MET A 105 17.02 10.24 -14.88
N ILE A 106 16.21 9.34 -15.44
CA ILE A 106 16.34 8.90 -16.82
C ILE A 106 16.15 10.10 -17.77
N ALA A 107 15.13 10.94 -17.56
CA ALA A 107 14.88 12.13 -18.35
C ALA A 107 16.08 13.09 -18.33
N LYS A 108 16.66 13.32 -17.15
CA LYS A 108 17.85 14.17 -17.00
C LYS A 108 19.06 13.59 -17.73
N GLU A 109 19.31 12.29 -17.65
CA GLU A 109 20.42 11.63 -18.33
C GLU A 109 20.29 11.64 -19.84
N ARG A 110 19.04 11.54 -20.36
CA ARG A 110 18.73 11.66 -21.79
C ARG A 110 18.68 13.11 -22.27
N GLY A 111 18.76 14.09 -21.36
CA GLY A 111 18.71 15.50 -21.70
C GLY A 111 17.33 15.98 -22.18
N THR A 112 16.26 15.27 -21.83
CA THR A 112 14.89 15.57 -22.23
C THR A 112 14.04 16.07 -21.07
N THR A 113 13.06 16.91 -21.37
CA THR A 113 12.01 17.37 -20.45
C THR A 113 10.66 16.73 -20.72
N LEU A 114 10.55 15.87 -21.74
CA LEU A 114 9.31 15.23 -22.17
C LEU A 114 9.04 14.00 -21.30
N ILE A 115 8.38 14.23 -20.17
CA ILE A 115 7.94 13.19 -19.25
C ILE A 115 6.43 12.99 -19.31
N GLU A 116 5.97 11.75 -19.03
CA GLU A 116 4.54 11.38 -18.95
C GLU A 116 3.75 11.76 -20.22
N GLN A 117 4.31 11.55 -21.40
CA GLN A 117 3.66 11.87 -22.66
C GLN A 117 2.54 10.88 -22.99
N ASN A 118 1.40 11.39 -23.44
CA ASN A 118 0.22 10.58 -23.75
C ASN A 118 0.11 10.34 -25.27
N TYR A 119 0.00 9.08 -25.64
CA TYR A 119 -0.22 8.61 -27.01
C TYR A 119 -1.61 8.01 -27.15
N ARG A 120 -2.35 8.41 -28.18
CA ARG A 120 -3.66 7.84 -28.46
C ARG A 120 -3.50 6.62 -29.38
N VAL A 121 -4.02 5.49 -28.94
CA VAL A 121 -4.03 4.23 -29.69
C VAL A 121 -5.42 3.60 -29.69
N THR A 122 -5.68 2.68 -30.61
CA THR A 122 -6.91 1.89 -30.59
C THR A 122 -7.03 1.13 -29.26
N GLY A 123 -8.04 1.47 -28.47
CA GLY A 123 -8.25 0.91 -27.12
C GLY A 123 -7.80 1.81 -25.98
N GLY A 124 -7.55 3.12 -26.25
CA GLY A 124 -7.37 4.14 -25.21
C GLY A 124 -6.06 4.92 -25.30
N LEU A 125 -5.72 5.55 -24.20
CA LEU A 125 -4.48 6.30 -24.05
C LEU A 125 -3.36 5.40 -23.50
N ARG A 126 -2.14 5.63 -23.97
CA ARG A 126 -0.91 5.08 -23.39
C ARG A 126 -0.01 6.23 -22.94
N ARG A 127 0.34 6.26 -21.69
CA ARG A 127 1.30 7.21 -21.12
C ARG A 127 2.68 6.58 -21.13
N ILE A 128 3.63 7.21 -21.78
CA ILE A 128 5.05 6.84 -21.79
C ILE A 128 5.79 7.70 -20.77
N ASP A 129 6.62 7.08 -19.94
CA ASP A 129 7.26 7.74 -18.81
C ASP A 129 8.23 8.84 -19.23
N VAL A 130 9.07 8.60 -20.23
CA VAL A 130 10.04 9.57 -20.77
C VAL A 130 10.06 9.44 -22.31
N VAL A 131 10.22 10.57 -23.00
CA VAL A 131 10.40 10.59 -24.46
C VAL A 131 11.67 11.34 -24.80
N ASP A 132 12.53 10.70 -25.57
CA ASP A 132 13.79 11.26 -26.07
C ASP A 132 13.77 11.19 -27.60
N GLY A 133 13.52 12.34 -28.25
CA GLY A 133 13.29 12.40 -29.67
C GLY A 133 12.14 11.50 -30.10
N VAL A 134 12.43 10.46 -30.89
CA VAL A 134 11.48 9.45 -31.39
C VAL A 134 11.47 8.16 -30.54
N THR A 135 12.22 8.12 -29.45
CA THR A 135 12.32 6.97 -28.54
C THR A 135 11.48 7.18 -27.30
N GLY A 136 10.52 6.30 -27.05
CA GLY A 136 9.77 6.20 -25.81
C GLY A 136 10.50 5.31 -24.79
N ILE A 137 10.47 5.70 -23.53
CA ILE A 137 11.11 4.95 -22.44
C ILE A 137 10.07 4.64 -21.37
N GLU A 138 9.87 3.36 -21.10
CA GLU A 138 9.05 2.86 -20.01
C GLU A 138 9.94 2.46 -18.83
N SER A 139 9.79 3.12 -17.69
CA SER A 139 10.61 2.90 -16.51
C SER A 139 9.95 1.91 -15.53
N LYS A 140 10.67 0.89 -15.12
CA LYS A 140 10.24 -0.08 -14.11
C LYS A 140 11.27 -0.22 -13.00
N VAL A 141 10.81 -0.20 -11.76
CA VAL A 141 11.67 -0.39 -10.58
C VAL A 141 11.43 -1.77 -9.98
N GLY A 142 12.50 -2.55 -9.88
CA GLY A 142 12.45 -3.89 -9.31
C GLY A 142 12.05 -4.98 -10.31
N ARG A 143 11.61 -6.12 -9.77
CA ARG A 143 11.16 -7.24 -10.58
C ARG A 143 9.73 -7.04 -11.04
N THR A 144 9.51 -7.07 -12.35
CA THR A 144 8.19 -6.86 -12.97
C THR A 144 7.68 -8.14 -13.61
N GLY A 145 6.47 -8.55 -13.22
CA GLY A 145 5.79 -9.73 -13.77
C GLY A 145 4.85 -9.38 -14.92
N LEU A 146 4.49 -10.38 -15.75
CA LEU A 146 3.51 -10.24 -16.81
C LEU A 146 2.07 -10.31 -16.25
N THR A 147 1.65 -9.22 -15.58
CA THR A 147 0.26 -9.04 -15.12
C THR A 147 -0.65 -8.63 -16.28
N THR A 148 -1.98 -8.69 -16.08
CA THR A 148 -2.96 -8.19 -17.07
C THR A 148 -2.69 -6.75 -17.47
N ARG A 149 -2.37 -5.90 -16.49
CA ARG A 149 -2.02 -4.48 -16.73
C ARG A 149 -0.77 -4.35 -17.60
N VAL A 150 0.30 -5.05 -17.21
CA VAL A 150 1.58 -5.01 -17.96
C VAL A 150 1.40 -5.55 -19.38
N ARG A 151 0.61 -6.60 -19.57
CA ARG A 151 0.26 -7.11 -20.90
C ARG A 151 -0.46 -6.06 -21.74
N GLN A 152 -1.36 -5.28 -21.16
CA GLN A 152 -2.05 -4.18 -21.84
C GLN A 152 -1.11 -3.00 -22.16
N GLU A 153 -0.15 -2.70 -21.28
CA GLU A 153 0.89 -1.69 -21.52
C GLU A 153 1.71 -2.10 -22.76
N VAL A 154 2.27 -3.30 -22.80
CA VAL A 154 3.03 -3.82 -23.97
C VAL A 154 2.18 -3.82 -25.25
N ALA A 155 0.92 -4.26 -25.16
CA ALA A 155 0.04 -4.25 -26.34
C ALA A 155 -0.22 -2.85 -26.91
N ARG A 156 -0.28 -1.83 -26.05
CA ARG A 156 -0.39 -0.42 -26.49
C ARG A 156 0.92 0.12 -27.03
N ASP A 157 2.06 -0.25 -26.45
CA ASP A 157 3.39 0.09 -26.94
C ASP A 157 3.58 -0.40 -28.38
N ILE A 158 3.20 -1.65 -28.66
CA ILE A 158 3.22 -2.22 -30.01
C ILE A 158 2.35 -1.41 -30.98
N LYS A 159 1.20 -0.89 -30.54
CA LYS A 159 0.33 -0.07 -31.37
C LYS A 159 0.94 1.31 -31.67
N ILE A 160 1.65 1.92 -30.72
CA ILE A 160 2.39 3.17 -30.92
C ILE A 160 3.46 2.97 -31.99
N LEU A 161 4.27 1.91 -31.89
CA LEU A 161 5.29 1.56 -32.86
C LEU A 161 4.70 1.32 -34.27
N ARG A 162 3.59 0.57 -34.35
CA ARG A 162 2.92 0.29 -35.64
C ARG A 162 2.28 1.51 -36.28
N SER A 163 1.92 2.51 -35.50
CA SER A 163 1.36 3.78 -36.02
C SER A 163 2.41 4.86 -36.23
N GLU A 164 3.70 4.50 -36.13
CA GLU A 164 4.85 5.38 -36.36
C GLU A 164 4.81 6.67 -35.51
N GLN A 165 4.14 6.63 -34.36
CA GLN A 165 4.13 7.75 -33.39
C GLN A 165 5.46 7.85 -32.64
N LEU A 166 6.14 6.72 -32.47
CA LEU A 166 7.51 6.58 -31.97
C LEU A 166 8.20 5.50 -32.81
N ASP A 167 9.49 5.67 -33.03
CA ASP A 167 10.30 4.70 -33.81
C ASP A 167 10.75 3.53 -32.93
N GLN A 168 10.94 3.79 -31.63
CA GLN A 168 11.37 2.81 -30.66
C GLN A 168 10.71 3.03 -29.31
N ILE A 169 10.48 1.95 -28.57
CA ILE A 169 10.12 2.00 -27.15
C ILE A 169 11.08 1.06 -26.40
N GLU A 170 11.73 1.59 -25.38
CA GLU A 170 12.65 0.85 -24.50
C GLU A 170 12.03 0.61 -23.14
N TRP A 171 12.21 -0.59 -22.59
CA TRP A 171 11.84 -0.88 -21.22
C TRP A 171 13.08 -0.90 -20.31
N VAL A 172 13.20 0.14 -19.47
CA VAL A 172 14.34 0.36 -18.60
C VAL A 172 14.03 -0.15 -17.20
N PHE A 173 14.77 -1.15 -16.73
CA PHE A 173 14.63 -1.74 -15.41
C PHE A 173 15.71 -1.23 -14.47
N THR A 174 15.30 -0.64 -13.35
CA THR A 174 16.20 -0.17 -12.30
C THR A 174 16.07 -1.05 -11.08
N ARG A 175 17.20 -1.32 -10.40
CA ARG A 175 17.22 -2.12 -9.18
C ARG A 175 16.33 -1.49 -8.09
N SER A 176 15.47 -2.30 -7.48
CA SER A 176 14.64 -1.84 -6.36
C SER A 176 15.52 -1.59 -5.14
N PRO A 177 15.51 -0.38 -4.57
CA PRO A 177 16.25 -0.09 -3.35
C PRO A 177 15.72 -0.84 -2.12
N THR A 178 14.47 -1.32 -2.20
CA THR A 178 13.80 -2.02 -1.10
C THR A 178 14.02 -3.52 -1.14
N THR A 179 13.99 -4.13 -2.33
CA THR A 179 14.05 -5.61 -2.48
C THR A 179 15.34 -6.11 -3.11
N GLY A 180 16.18 -5.22 -3.65
CA GLY A 180 17.38 -5.57 -4.39
C GLY A 180 17.13 -6.26 -5.74
N LYS A 181 15.85 -6.54 -6.10
CA LYS A 181 15.48 -7.23 -7.33
C LYS A 181 15.46 -6.28 -8.52
N ILE A 182 15.66 -6.82 -9.73
CA ILE A 182 15.65 -6.07 -10.99
C ILE A 182 15.12 -6.95 -12.13
N GLY A 183 14.54 -6.32 -13.13
CA GLY A 183 14.26 -6.91 -14.45
C GLY A 183 12.89 -7.55 -14.59
N PRO A 184 12.55 -8.01 -15.80
CA PRO A 184 11.31 -8.70 -16.09
C PRO A 184 11.33 -10.13 -15.55
N THR A 185 10.15 -10.73 -15.36
CA THR A 185 10.01 -12.18 -15.28
C THR A 185 10.16 -12.79 -16.69
N LYS A 186 10.53 -14.07 -16.76
CA LYS A 186 10.71 -14.75 -18.04
C LYS A 186 9.55 -14.57 -19.03
N PRO A 187 8.26 -14.72 -18.62
CA PRO A 187 7.15 -14.48 -19.54
C PRO A 187 7.04 -13.05 -20.08
N LEU A 188 7.46 -12.03 -19.30
CA LEU A 188 7.49 -10.65 -19.76
C LEU A 188 8.67 -10.40 -20.70
N GLU A 189 9.83 -10.92 -20.36
CA GLU A 189 11.04 -10.88 -21.22
C GLU A 189 10.78 -11.48 -22.59
N ASP A 190 10.18 -12.67 -22.64
CA ASP A 190 9.83 -13.34 -23.89
C ASP A 190 8.83 -12.53 -24.74
N LEU A 191 7.87 -11.87 -24.07
CA LEU A 191 6.89 -11.00 -24.73
C LEU A 191 7.56 -9.75 -25.33
N LEU A 192 8.44 -9.08 -24.59
CA LEU A 192 9.17 -7.91 -25.05
C LEU A 192 10.09 -8.26 -26.22
N ASN A 193 10.87 -9.32 -26.09
CA ASN A 193 11.77 -9.81 -27.13
C ASN A 193 11.03 -10.22 -28.40
N LYS A 194 9.87 -10.90 -28.27
CA LYS A 194 9.00 -11.27 -29.41
C LYS A 194 8.61 -10.07 -30.27
N HIS A 195 8.46 -8.90 -29.65
CA HIS A 195 8.04 -7.68 -30.34
C HIS A 195 9.18 -6.69 -30.58
N GLY A 196 10.42 -7.11 -30.37
CA GLY A 196 11.60 -6.27 -30.61
C GLY A 196 11.71 -5.07 -29.67
N ILE A 197 11.10 -5.12 -28.49
CA ILE A 197 11.16 -4.06 -27.48
C ILE A 197 12.43 -4.25 -26.65
N PRO A 198 13.41 -3.34 -26.71
CA PRO A 198 14.66 -3.45 -25.97
C PRO A 198 14.46 -3.43 -24.45
N ILE A 199 15.23 -4.27 -23.76
CA ILE A 199 15.29 -4.36 -22.31
C ILE A 199 16.62 -3.82 -21.83
N ILE A 200 16.59 -2.77 -21.03
CA ILE A 200 17.78 -2.10 -20.51
C ILE A 200 17.80 -2.26 -18.98
N TYR A 201 18.95 -2.60 -18.42
CA TYR A 201 19.17 -2.75 -16.98
C TYR A 201 20.04 -1.61 -16.45
N ARG A 202 19.67 -1.08 -15.25
CA ARG A 202 20.36 0.01 -14.57
C ARG A 202 20.57 -0.25 -13.07
#